data_c0eda804e1f9b8f2a8c1d5d303d72afd
#
_entry.id   c0eda804e1f9b8f2a8c1d5d303d72afd
#
_cell.length_a   1.000
_cell.length_b   1.000
_cell.length_c   1.000
_cell.angle_alpha   90.00
_cell.angle_beta   90.00
_cell.angle_gamma   90.00
#
_symmetry.space_group_name_H-M   'P 1'
#
loop_
_entity.id
_entity.type
_entity.pdbx_description
1 polymer ?
#
loop_
_entity_poly.entity_id
_entity_poly.type
_entity_poly.pdbx_seq_one_letter_code
_entity_poly.pdbx_strand_id
1 'polypeptide(L)'
;DVNKNGSMTDYVCNAATNFNVATTPSMNIAKEVKGNKNADFVPAGEIAEIDPGADGAYRFTISNAGNTPLTNVVAYDILPYKGDVGVGPAAGQARGSHWKPNLNSTTWAFQSVKEKPGRDPEITPVPASDITIQYSTVPNPCRGEVLSAGGGMNDAPAGCTPDAWGDAPADLTTITGFRLVMNRDIEVGEKIQFI
;
A
#
# COMPACT_ATOMS: atom_id res chain seq x y z
N ASP A 1 -27.81 44.55 21.04
CA ASP A 1 -27.29 45.27 22.20
C ASP A 1 -26.34 44.37 22.96
N VAL A 2 -25.06 44.43 22.56
CA VAL A 2 -24.00 43.51 23.05
C VAL A 2 -23.60 43.86 24.49
N ASN A 3 -23.67 45.12 24.86
CA ASN A 3 -23.29 45.61 26.21
C ASN A 3 -24.47 45.94 27.09
N LYS A 4 -25.72 45.70 26.66
CA LYS A 4 -26.98 45.93 27.39
C LYS A 4 -27.20 47.36 27.82
N ASN A 5 -26.69 48.33 27.05
CA ASN A 5 -26.91 49.78 27.32
C ASN A 5 -28.15 50.37 26.64
N GLY A 6 -28.94 49.52 25.95
CA GLY A 6 -30.11 49.94 25.20
C GLY A 6 -29.83 50.49 23.81
N SER A 7 -28.58 50.50 23.38
CA SER A 7 -28.18 50.94 22.02
C SER A 7 -28.40 49.85 21.00
N MET A 8 -29.07 50.14 19.93
CA MET A 8 -29.23 49.24 18.77
C MET A 8 -28.10 49.40 17.76
N THR A 9 -27.10 50.23 18.04
CA THR A 9 -25.96 50.51 17.14
C THR A 9 -24.66 49.91 17.62
N ASP A 10 -24.71 48.96 18.55
CA ASP A 10 -23.54 48.23 18.99
C ASP A 10 -22.96 47.43 17.81
N TYR A 11 -21.69 47.65 17.57
CA TYR A 11 -20.98 46.89 16.53
C TYR A 11 -20.66 45.48 17.02
N VAL A 12 -21.10 44.48 16.26
CA VAL A 12 -20.63 43.10 16.46
C VAL A 12 -19.23 43.01 15.82
N CYS A 13 -18.22 42.86 16.65
CA CYS A 13 -16.88 42.53 16.14
C CYS A 13 -16.88 41.11 15.61
N ASN A 14 -16.97 40.94 14.31
CA ASN A 14 -16.70 39.67 13.65
C ASN A 14 -15.19 39.56 13.42
N ALA A 15 -14.53 38.69 14.17
CA ALA A 15 -13.17 38.28 13.84
C ALA A 15 -13.25 37.11 12.86
N ALA A 16 -12.91 37.33 11.62
CA ALA A 16 -12.69 36.25 10.63
C ALA A 16 -11.23 35.87 10.67
N THR A 17 -10.95 34.63 11.04
CA THR A 17 -9.61 34.09 10.95
C THR A 17 -9.60 33.12 9.77
N ASN A 18 -8.80 33.41 8.76
CA ASN A 18 -8.54 32.50 7.66
C ASN A 18 -7.33 31.64 8.06
N PHE A 19 -7.50 30.34 7.98
CA PHE A 19 -6.38 29.41 8.07
C PHE A 19 -6.32 28.58 6.80
N ASN A 20 -5.13 28.36 6.30
CA ASN A 20 -4.89 27.48 5.17
C ASN A 20 -4.46 26.11 5.72
N VAL A 21 -5.16 25.08 5.32
CA VAL A 21 -4.72 23.70 5.56
C VAL A 21 -3.81 23.31 4.40
N ALA A 22 -2.53 23.09 4.68
CA ALA A 22 -1.62 22.57 3.69
C ALA A 22 -2.06 21.16 3.26
N THR A 23 -2.10 20.89 1.97
CA THR A 23 -2.33 19.55 1.43
C THR A 23 -1.10 18.70 1.71
N THR A 24 -1.27 17.59 2.39
CA THR A 24 -0.18 16.67 2.73
C THR A 24 -0.59 15.26 2.32
N PRO A 25 -0.18 14.81 1.12
CA PRO A 25 -0.35 13.41 0.75
C PRO A 25 0.52 12.54 1.67
N SER A 26 -0.04 11.48 2.19
CA SER A 26 0.70 10.52 3.03
C SER A 26 0.15 9.13 2.80
N MET A 27 1.03 8.20 2.49
CA MET A 27 0.69 6.81 2.24
C MET A 27 1.45 5.91 3.21
N ASN A 28 0.74 4.97 3.82
CA ASN A 28 1.34 3.88 4.57
C ASN A 28 1.04 2.55 3.87
N ILE A 29 1.99 1.64 3.90
CA ILE A 29 1.81 0.27 3.45
C ILE A 29 2.15 -0.68 4.60
N ALA A 30 1.30 -1.67 4.83
CA ALA A 30 1.54 -2.76 5.76
C ALA A 30 1.45 -4.09 5.01
N LYS A 31 2.30 -5.04 5.39
CA LYS A 31 2.29 -6.42 4.91
C LYS A 31 2.22 -7.34 6.11
N GLU A 32 1.26 -8.23 6.10
CA GLU A 32 1.02 -9.23 7.13
C GLU A 32 1.10 -10.61 6.49
N VAL A 33 1.39 -11.62 7.27
CA VAL A 33 1.53 -12.99 6.79
C VAL A 33 0.70 -13.93 7.64
N LYS A 34 0.18 -15.00 7.04
CA LYS A 34 -0.55 -16.06 7.71
C LYS A 34 -0.06 -17.40 7.21
N GLY A 35 0.43 -18.25 8.10
CA GLY A 35 0.63 -19.66 7.82
C GLY A 35 -0.57 -20.49 8.22
N ASN A 36 -0.58 -21.78 7.87
CA ASN A 36 -1.69 -22.70 8.16
C ASN A 36 -1.90 -22.96 9.66
N LYS A 37 -0.91 -22.64 10.52
CA LYS A 37 -1.01 -22.76 11.99
C LYS A 37 -1.46 -21.48 12.68
N ASN A 38 -1.53 -20.37 11.98
CA ASN A 38 -2.01 -19.11 12.56
C ASN A 38 -3.53 -19.00 12.45
N ALA A 39 -4.19 -18.57 13.50
CA ALA A 39 -5.63 -18.29 13.49
C ALA A 39 -5.95 -17.07 12.59
N ASP A 40 -5.08 -16.04 12.61
CA ASP A 40 -5.22 -14.82 11.81
C ASP A 40 -3.85 -14.39 11.24
N PHE A 41 -3.84 -13.32 10.45
CA PHE A 41 -2.64 -12.70 9.95
C PHE A 41 -1.81 -12.12 11.09
N VAL A 42 -0.49 -12.28 11.01
CA VAL A 42 0.46 -11.69 11.95
C VAL A 42 1.17 -10.52 11.29
N PRO A 43 1.39 -9.41 12.04
CA PRO A 43 1.98 -8.20 11.50
C PRO A 43 3.49 -8.35 11.22
N ALA A 44 4.04 -7.38 10.51
CA ALA A 44 5.48 -7.29 10.28
C ALA A 44 6.25 -7.27 11.62
N GLY A 45 7.30 -8.09 11.69
CA GLY A 45 8.11 -8.27 12.91
C GLY A 45 7.71 -9.48 13.75
N GLU A 46 6.54 -10.06 13.52
CA GLU A 46 6.12 -11.32 14.08
C GLU A 46 6.36 -12.49 13.10
N ILE A 47 6.39 -13.70 13.61
CA ILE A 47 6.68 -14.92 12.84
C ILE A 47 5.39 -15.69 12.61
N ALA A 48 5.05 -15.91 11.35
CA ALA A 48 3.97 -16.83 10.99
C ALA A 48 4.48 -18.27 11.01
N GLU A 49 3.64 -19.16 11.51
CA GLU A 49 3.95 -20.59 11.59
C GLU A 49 3.28 -21.35 10.44
N ILE A 50 4.09 -22.10 9.68
CA ILE A 50 3.64 -22.87 8.53
C ILE A 50 4.28 -24.27 8.55
N ASP A 51 3.49 -25.29 8.25
CA ASP A 51 4.02 -26.64 8.02
C ASP A 51 4.77 -26.72 6.68
N PRO A 52 5.80 -27.54 6.59
CA PRO A 52 6.48 -27.77 5.32
C PRO A 52 5.50 -28.23 4.21
N GLY A 53 5.52 -27.51 3.10
CA GLY A 53 4.65 -27.79 1.95
C GLY A 53 3.20 -27.28 2.06
N ALA A 54 2.84 -26.62 3.15
CA ALA A 54 1.55 -25.97 3.27
C ALA A 54 1.55 -24.59 2.60
N ASP A 55 0.35 -24.10 2.27
CA ASP A 55 0.14 -22.77 1.73
C ASP A 55 0.11 -21.73 2.84
N GLY A 56 0.68 -20.57 2.55
CA GLY A 56 0.56 -19.36 3.34
C GLY A 56 -0.11 -18.25 2.55
N ALA A 57 -0.58 -17.23 3.23
CA ALA A 57 -1.17 -16.06 2.62
C ALA A 57 -0.50 -14.77 3.10
N TYR A 58 -0.49 -13.76 2.25
CA TYR A 58 -0.13 -12.41 2.62
C TYR A 58 -1.36 -11.51 2.54
N ARG A 59 -1.45 -10.58 3.47
CA ARG A 59 -2.39 -9.47 3.44
C ARG A 59 -1.61 -8.17 3.34
N PHE A 60 -1.98 -7.36 2.37
CA PHE A 60 -1.41 -6.04 2.20
C PHE A 60 -2.47 -4.99 2.51
N THR A 61 -2.05 -3.89 3.11
CA THR A 61 -2.92 -2.75 3.39
C THR A 61 -2.22 -1.48 2.93
N ILE A 62 -2.82 -0.79 1.95
CA ILE A 62 -2.41 0.56 1.54
C ILE A 62 -3.38 1.53 2.20
N SER A 63 -2.84 2.48 2.96
CA SER A 63 -3.66 3.45 3.71
C SER A 63 -3.35 4.87 3.29
N ASN A 64 -4.38 5.66 3.00
CA ASN A 64 -4.24 7.09 2.89
C ASN A 64 -4.27 7.70 4.31
N ALA A 65 -3.11 8.09 4.81
CA ALA A 65 -2.92 8.75 6.09
C ALA A 65 -2.80 10.28 5.96
N GLY A 66 -2.93 10.80 4.74
CA GLY A 66 -2.89 12.23 4.44
C GLY A 66 -4.25 12.91 4.57
N ASN A 67 -4.30 14.17 4.16
CA ASN A 67 -5.51 14.99 4.13
C ASN A 67 -5.98 15.34 2.70
N THR A 68 -5.47 14.61 1.72
CA THR A 68 -5.86 14.72 0.30
C THR A 68 -5.94 13.32 -0.30
N PRO A 69 -6.78 13.07 -1.31
CA PRO A 69 -6.80 11.79 -2.02
C PRO A 69 -5.43 11.42 -2.59
N LEU A 70 -5.09 10.14 -2.56
CA LEU A 70 -3.90 9.62 -3.22
C LEU A 70 -4.25 9.21 -4.64
N THR A 71 -3.57 9.78 -5.61
CA THR A 71 -3.76 9.52 -7.04
C THR A 71 -2.60 8.71 -7.60
N ASN A 72 -2.84 7.94 -8.66
CA ASN A 72 -1.79 7.19 -9.38
C ASN A 72 -0.96 6.27 -8.44
N VAL A 73 -1.62 5.62 -7.49
CA VAL A 73 -0.92 4.74 -6.54
C VAL A 73 -0.48 3.47 -7.24
N VAL A 74 0.82 3.17 -7.12
CA VAL A 74 1.42 1.92 -7.58
C VAL A 74 2.12 1.26 -6.40
N ALA A 75 1.80 0.00 -6.14
CA ALA A 75 2.44 -0.81 -5.11
C ALA A 75 3.15 -2.00 -5.72
N TYR A 76 4.32 -2.34 -5.20
CA TYR A 76 5.16 -3.44 -5.66
C TYR A 76 5.41 -4.42 -4.52
N ASP A 77 5.38 -5.70 -4.82
CA ASP A 77 5.96 -6.74 -3.97
C ASP A 77 6.92 -7.60 -4.78
N ILE A 78 8.19 -7.56 -4.41
CA ILE A 78 9.21 -8.44 -4.97
C ILE A 78 9.36 -9.62 -4.03
N LEU A 79 9.03 -10.80 -4.53
CA LEU A 79 9.11 -12.03 -3.76
C LEU A 79 10.56 -12.26 -3.30
N PRO A 80 10.77 -12.68 -2.05
CA PRO A 80 12.11 -12.93 -1.55
C PRO A 80 12.77 -14.09 -2.31
N TYR A 81 14.09 -14.03 -2.47
CA TYR A 81 14.90 -15.11 -2.99
C TYR A 81 16.31 -15.06 -2.38
N LYS A 82 17.04 -16.16 -2.43
CA LYS A 82 18.39 -16.21 -1.85
C LYS A 82 19.31 -15.19 -2.53
N GLY A 83 19.87 -14.28 -1.73
CA GLY A 83 20.78 -13.24 -2.20
C GLY A 83 20.07 -11.96 -2.66
N ASP A 84 18.77 -11.84 -2.41
CA ASP A 84 18.02 -10.63 -2.71
C ASP A 84 18.43 -9.44 -1.82
N VAL A 85 18.20 -8.26 -2.36
CA VAL A 85 18.48 -6.99 -1.68
C VAL A 85 17.20 -6.18 -1.49
N GLY A 86 17.22 -5.27 -0.53
CA GLY A 86 16.14 -4.35 -0.28
C GLY A 86 15.92 -3.37 -1.43
N VAL A 87 14.78 -2.69 -1.40
CA VAL A 87 14.37 -1.65 -2.36
C VAL A 87 14.09 -0.34 -1.62
N GLY A 88 14.03 0.75 -2.34
CA GLY A 88 13.80 2.07 -1.76
C GLY A 88 14.87 2.44 -0.72
N PRO A 89 14.49 2.85 0.51
CA PRO A 89 15.44 3.23 1.55
C PRO A 89 16.42 2.12 1.96
N ALA A 90 16.08 0.84 1.73
CA ALA A 90 16.92 -0.31 2.00
C ALA A 90 17.64 -0.83 0.74
N ALA A 91 17.69 -0.05 -0.33
CA ALA A 91 18.32 -0.45 -1.59
C ALA A 91 19.78 -0.89 -1.37
N GLY A 92 20.13 -2.04 -1.93
CA GLY A 92 21.48 -2.62 -1.81
C GLY A 92 21.76 -3.35 -0.49
N GLN A 93 20.89 -3.27 0.52
CA GLN A 93 21.06 -4.05 1.76
C GLN A 93 20.52 -5.48 1.57
N ALA A 94 21.29 -6.47 2.01
CA ALA A 94 20.86 -7.87 1.94
C ALA A 94 19.60 -8.08 2.80
N ARG A 95 18.57 -8.72 2.23
CA ARG A 95 17.33 -9.05 2.97
C ARG A 95 17.49 -10.31 3.84
N GLY A 96 18.53 -11.10 3.62
CA GLY A 96 18.75 -12.33 4.36
C GLY A 96 17.78 -13.46 4.00
N SER A 97 17.15 -13.39 2.86
CA SER A 97 16.20 -14.41 2.42
C SER A 97 16.90 -15.74 2.11
N HIS A 98 16.35 -16.85 2.61
CA HIS A 98 16.90 -18.18 2.43
C HIS A 98 16.21 -18.99 1.35
N TRP A 99 15.02 -18.63 0.94
CA TRP A 99 14.18 -19.34 -0.03
C TRP A 99 13.28 -18.37 -0.80
N LYS A 100 12.70 -18.84 -1.90
CA LYS A 100 11.71 -18.12 -2.70
C LYS A 100 10.35 -18.79 -2.52
N PRO A 101 9.31 -18.06 -2.11
CA PRO A 101 7.95 -18.58 -2.16
C PRO A 101 7.49 -18.71 -3.61
N ASN A 102 6.68 -19.71 -3.89
CA ASN A 102 5.96 -19.78 -5.16
C ASN A 102 4.58 -19.17 -4.99
N LEU A 103 4.17 -18.34 -5.94
CA LEU A 103 2.79 -17.91 -6.03
C LEU A 103 1.96 -19.08 -6.56
N ASN A 104 0.90 -19.47 -5.86
CA ASN A 104 0.05 -20.59 -6.23
C ASN A 104 -1.33 -20.17 -6.77
N SER A 105 -1.64 -18.89 -6.72
CA SER A 105 -2.89 -18.30 -7.22
C SER A 105 -2.67 -16.88 -7.69
N THR A 106 -3.43 -16.47 -8.70
CA THR A 106 -3.57 -15.08 -9.14
C THR A 106 -4.98 -14.55 -8.86
N THR A 107 -5.74 -15.26 -8.02
CA THR A 107 -7.04 -14.78 -7.55
C THR A 107 -6.82 -13.91 -6.33
N TRP A 108 -7.22 -12.66 -6.44
CA TRP A 108 -7.08 -11.65 -5.42
C TRP A 108 -8.43 -11.22 -4.89
N ALA A 109 -8.51 -11.02 -3.59
CA ALA A 109 -9.65 -10.39 -2.96
C ALA A 109 -9.26 -8.97 -2.55
N PHE A 110 -10.02 -7.98 -3.01
CA PHE A 110 -9.79 -6.57 -2.70
C PHE A 110 -10.96 -5.99 -1.94
N GLN A 111 -10.65 -5.23 -0.90
CA GLN A 111 -11.66 -4.51 -0.12
C GLN A 111 -11.18 -3.11 0.27
N SER A 112 -12.11 -2.18 0.28
CA SER A 112 -11.96 -0.86 0.87
C SER A 112 -12.45 -0.92 2.30
N VAL A 113 -11.66 -0.38 3.22
CA VAL A 113 -11.97 -0.26 4.64
C VAL A 113 -11.95 1.21 5.02
N LYS A 114 -13.09 1.73 5.49
CA LYS A 114 -13.22 3.10 5.98
C LYS A 114 -13.59 3.10 7.45
N GLU A 115 -12.72 3.63 8.28
CA GLU A 115 -12.97 3.77 9.71
C GLU A 115 -14.13 4.73 9.95
N LYS A 116 -15.03 4.37 10.86
CA LYS A 116 -16.15 5.22 11.28
C LYS A 116 -16.06 5.47 12.79
N PRO A 117 -15.92 6.72 13.23
CA PRO A 117 -15.84 7.02 14.66
C PRO A 117 -17.02 6.43 15.44
N GLY A 118 -16.72 5.60 16.45
CA GLY A 118 -17.73 4.98 17.33
C GLY A 118 -18.61 3.92 16.67
N ARG A 119 -18.21 3.39 15.52
CA ARG A 119 -18.91 2.30 14.80
C ARG A 119 -17.89 1.34 14.23
N ASP A 120 -18.36 0.18 13.81
CA ASP A 120 -17.54 -0.76 13.05
C ASP A 120 -17.10 -0.12 11.71
N PRO A 121 -15.90 -0.48 11.22
CA PRO A 121 -15.43 -0.02 9.92
C PRO A 121 -16.41 -0.42 8.81
N GLU A 122 -16.58 0.45 7.83
CA GLU A 122 -17.29 0.11 6.60
C GLU A 122 -16.34 -0.65 5.68
N ILE A 123 -16.71 -1.88 5.35
CA ILE A 123 -15.94 -2.75 4.46
C ILE A 123 -16.75 -2.97 3.19
N THR A 124 -16.17 -2.59 2.04
CA THR A 124 -16.81 -2.76 0.74
C THR A 124 -15.85 -3.45 -0.25
N PRO A 125 -16.33 -4.37 -1.09
CA PRO A 125 -15.50 -4.91 -2.17
C PRO A 125 -15.01 -3.81 -3.10
N VAL A 126 -13.77 -3.91 -3.56
CA VAL A 126 -13.23 -3.05 -4.61
C VAL A 126 -13.41 -3.76 -5.95
N PRO A 127 -14.06 -3.12 -6.94
CA PRO A 127 -14.22 -3.71 -8.26
C PRO A 127 -12.86 -4.05 -8.92
N ALA A 128 -12.80 -5.16 -9.64
CA ALA A 128 -11.58 -5.56 -10.33
C ALA A 128 -11.13 -4.54 -11.39
N SER A 129 -12.05 -3.72 -11.94
CA SER A 129 -11.73 -2.63 -12.86
C SER A 129 -10.91 -1.51 -12.24
N ASP A 130 -10.96 -1.38 -10.92
CA ASP A 130 -10.29 -0.31 -10.18
C ASP A 130 -8.83 -0.65 -9.87
N ILE A 131 -8.39 -1.86 -10.20
CA ILE A 131 -7.03 -2.34 -9.92
C ILE A 131 -6.52 -3.13 -11.11
N THR A 132 -5.33 -2.76 -11.60
CA THR A 132 -4.59 -3.57 -12.57
C THR A 132 -3.47 -4.28 -11.85
N ILE A 133 -3.39 -5.61 -12.03
CA ILE A 133 -2.30 -6.41 -11.48
C ILE A 133 -1.41 -6.86 -12.62
N GLN A 134 -0.11 -6.67 -12.45
CA GLN A 134 0.90 -7.13 -13.38
C GLN A 134 1.98 -7.93 -12.64
N TYR A 135 2.57 -8.89 -13.33
CA TYR A 135 3.53 -9.82 -12.77
C TYR A 135 4.87 -9.70 -13.47
N SER A 136 5.93 -10.05 -12.78
CA SER A 136 7.28 -10.15 -13.35
C SER A 136 7.84 -11.54 -13.13
N THR A 137 8.59 -12.02 -14.11
CA THR A 137 9.34 -13.28 -14.05
C THR A 137 10.85 -13.07 -13.97
N VAL A 138 11.30 -11.81 -13.94
CA VAL A 138 12.72 -11.48 -13.79
C VAL A 138 13.04 -11.10 -12.35
N PRO A 139 14.24 -11.42 -11.84
CA PRO A 139 14.60 -11.17 -10.44
C PRO A 139 14.64 -9.70 -10.04
N ASN A 140 14.93 -8.81 -10.98
CA ASN A 140 15.10 -7.38 -10.73
C ASN A 140 14.37 -6.55 -11.79
N PRO A 141 13.03 -6.51 -11.77
CA PRO A 141 12.26 -5.65 -12.67
C PRO A 141 12.46 -4.17 -12.30
N CYS A 142 12.43 -3.28 -13.29
CA CYS A 142 12.47 -1.84 -13.03
C CYS A 142 11.18 -1.37 -12.32
N ARG A 143 11.34 -0.46 -11.37
CA ARG A 143 10.27 0.08 -10.49
C ARG A 143 10.37 1.60 -10.47
N GLY A 144 10.05 2.22 -11.61
CA GLY A 144 10.25 3.65 -11.82
C GLY A 144 9.45 4.56 -10.88
N GLU A 145 8.37 4.06 -10.28
CA GLU A 145 7.51 4.80 -9.37
C GLU A 145 7.97 4.74 -7.90
N VAL A 146 8.96 3.89 -7.57
CA VAL A 146 9.48 3.79 -6.20
C VAL A 146 10.37 4.99 -5.89
N LEU A 147 10.16 5.61 -4.73
CA LEU A 147 11.03 6.67 -4.24
C LEU A 147 12.42 6.12 -3.91
N SER A 148 13.44 6.79 -4.37
CA SER A 148 14.83 6.50 -3.99
C SER A 148 15.10 6.87 -2.53
N ALA A 149 16.20 6.34 -1.97
CA ALA A 149 16.66 6.70 -0.64
C ALA A 149 16.93 8.22 -0.47
N GLY A 150 17.18 8.93 -1.56
CA GLY A 150 17.32 10.39 -1.60
C GLY A 150 16.03 11.16 -1.81
N GLY A 151 14.86 10.49 -1.83
CA GLY A 151 13.56 11.10 -2.00
C GLY A 151 13.17 11.46 -3.44
N GLY A 152 14.00 11.11 -4.42
CA GLY A 152 13.67 11.27 -5.85
C GLY A 152 12.79 10.12 -6.35
N MET A 153 11.92 10.39 -7.31
CA MET A 153 11.22 9.33 -8.05
C MET A 153 12.15 8.69 -9.08
N ASN A 154 11.86 7.47 -9.51
CA ASN A 154 12.65 6.67 -10.45
C ASN A 154 13.90 6.03 -9.85
N ASP A 155 13.74 5.41 -8.70
CA ASP A 155 14.77 4.50 -8.20
C ASP A 155 14.71 3.17 -8.98
N ALA A 156 15.02 3.25 -10.27
CA ALA A 156 15.29 2.05 -11.04
C ALA A 156 16.55 1.42 -10.46
N PRO A 157 16.48 0.23 -9.82
CA PRO A 157 17.67 -0.37 -9.25
C PRO A 157 18.71 -0.59 -10.35
N ALA A 158 19.99 -0.41 -10.02
CA ALA A 158 21.06 -0.62 -10.99
C ALA A 158 20.93 -2.00 -11.67
N GLY A 159 20.98 -2.02 -13.00
CA GLY A 159 20.84 -3.24 -13.79
C GLY A 159 19.43 -3.85 -13.76
N CYS A 160 18.40 -3.08 -13.44
CA CYS A 160 17.03 -3.59 -13.55
C CYS A 160 16.63 -3.84 -14.99
N THR A 161 15.71 -4.80 -15.19
CA THR A 161 15.15 -5.14 -16.51
C THR A 161 13.97 -4.20 -16.78
N PRO A 162 14.00 -3.38 -17.85
CA PRO A 162 12.89 -2.56 -18.25
C PRO A 162 11.74 -3.42 -18.81
N ASP A 163 10.53 -2.85 -18.84
CA ASP A 163 9.33 -3.47 -19.44
C ASP A 163 9.06 -4.92 -18.99
N ALA A 164 9.41 -5.21 -17.73
CA ALA A 164 9.35 -6.56 -17.16
C ALA A 164 8.01 -6.87 -16.46
N TRP A 165 7.01 -6.04 -16.63
CA TRP A 165 5.68 -6.20 -16.00
C TRP A 165 4.63 -6.51 -17.06
N GLY A 166 3.85 -7.57 -16.85
CA GLY A 166 2.85 -8.05 -17.79
C GLY A 166 1.79 -8.93 -17.14
N ASP A 167 1.02 -9.61 -17.96
CA ASP A 167 0.00 -10.55 -17.51
C ASP A 167 0.62 -11.74 -16.76
N ALA A 168 -0.21 -12.45 -15.98
CA ALA A 168 0.23 -13.63 -15.27
C ALA A 168 0.75 -14.72 -16.24
N PRO A 169 1.94 -15.27 -16.00
CA PRO A 169 2.46 -16.36 -16.81
C PRO A 169 1.66 -17.64 -16.55
N ALA A 170 1.70 -18.58 -17.48
CA ALA A 170 1.07 -19.89 -17.32
C ALA A 170 1.66 -20.69 -16.14
N ASP A 171 2.96 -20.57 -15.92
CA ASP A 171 3.66 -21.17 -14.78
C ASP A 171 3.88 -20.11 -13.69
N LEU A 172 3.03 -20.12 -12.67
CA LEU A 172 3.05 -19.16 -11.57
C LEU A 172 4.32 -19.27 -10.70
N THR A 173 5.02 -20.40 -10.73
CA THR A 173 6.26 -20.59 -9.96
C THR A 173 7.41 -19.74 -10.50
N THR A 174 7.30 -19.26 -11.73
CA THR A 174 8.28 -18.36 -12.35
C THR A 174 8.16 -16.92 -11.88
N ILE A 175 7.03 -16.55 -11.26
CA ILE A 175 6.78 -15.18 -10.79
C ILE A 175 7.83 -14.81 -9.73
N THR A 176 8.44 -13.64 -9.92
CA THR A 176 9.42 -13.04 -9.01
C THR A 176 8.87 -11.82 -8.28
N GLY A 177 7.75 -11.28 -8.73
CA GLY A 177 7.10 -10.15 -8.11
C GLY A 177 5.80 -9.79 -8.83
N PHE A 178 5.03 -8.92 -8.20
CA PHE A 178 3.84 -8.34 -8.80
C PHE A 178 3.76 -6.85 -8.47
N ARG A 179 3.02 -6.12 -9.28
CA ARG A 179 2.64 -4.74 -9.02
C ARG A 179 1.15 -4.56 -9.15
N LEU A 180 0.64 -3.66 -8.33
CA LEU A 180 -0.74 -3.22 -8.32
C LEU A 180 -0.78 -1.76 -8.74
N VAL A 181 -1.56 -1.47 -9.76
CA VAL A 181 -1.81 -0.10 -10.23
C VAL A 181 -3.26 0.23 -9.88
N MET A 182 -3.45 1.24 -9.04
CA MET A 182 -4.78 1.73 -8.71
C MET A 182 -5.32 2.58 -9.86
N ASN A 183 -6.45 2.19 -10.43
CA ASN A 183 -7.15 2.91 -11.49
C ASN A 183 -8.15 3.95 -10.94
N ARG A 184 -8.14 4.16 -9.64
CA ARG A 184 -8.92 5.17 -8.94
C ARG A 184 -8.10 5.78 -7.80
N ASP A 185 -8.58 6.89 -7.27
CA ASP A 185 -7.99 7.50 -6.09
C ASP A 185 -8.31 6.70 -4.82
N ILE A 186 -7.41 6.78 -3.84
CA ILE A 186 -7.65 6.29 -2.47
C ILE A 186 -8.04 7.51 -1.64
N GLU A 187 -9.28 7.52 -1.17
CA GLU A 187 -9.85 8.64 -0.43
C GLU A 187 -9.18 8.85 0.93
N VAL A 188 -9.31 10.05 1.48
CA VAL A 188 -8.78 10.38 2.81
C VAL A 188 -9.37 9.43 3.85
N GLY A 189 -8.50 8.80 4.67
CA GLY A 189 -8.88 7.83 5.69
C GLY A 189 -9.31 6.46 5.14
N GLU A 190 -9.23 6.25 3.84
CA GLU A 190 -9.49 4.95 3.22
C GLU A 190 -8.25 4.05 3.28
N LYS A 191 -8.50 2.76 3.48
CA LYS A 191 -7.50 1.70 3.36
C LYS A 191 -7.95 0.72 2.28
N ILE A 192 -7.04 0.33 1.41
CA ILE A 192 -7.26 -0.77 0.46
C ILE A 192 -6.51 -1.99 0.98
N GLN A 193 -7.25 -3.07 1.23
CA GLN A 193 -6.68 -4.35 1.62
C GLN A 193 -6.81 -5.36 0.49
N PHE A 194 -5.81 -6.21 0.36
CA PHE A 194 -5.81 -7.32 -0.59
C PHE A 194 -5.07 -8.54 -0.03
N ILE A 195 -5.57 -9.71 -0.41
CA ILE A 195 -5.08 -11.03 0.00
C ILE A 195 -4.86 -11.86 -1.26
#